data_d81283a87b7fc71f49bf2ba62ba351d3
#
_entry.id   d81283a87b7fc71f49bf2ba62ba351d3
#
_cell.length_a   1.000
_cell.length_b   1.000
_cell.length_c   1.000
_cell.angle_alpha   90.00
_cell.angle_beta   90.00
_cell.angle_gamma   90.00
#
_symmetry.space_group_name_H-M   'P 1'
#
loop_
_entity.id
_entity.type
_entity.pdbx_description
1 polymer ?
#
loop_
_entity_poly.entity_id
_entity_poly.type
_entity_poly.pdbx_seq_one_letter_code
_entity_poly.pdbx_strand_id
1 'polypeptide(L)'
;RVRRMSGVLSADVRVEGTWEAPRLAGFLDIRGGSGSVPALGVRYSSIEGHARFLGDSLVLDSLALRSAPADGNLRATGSVRFTTLTNPLLDLRLVATDFLASDMRDFLTLDVSGRMRLTGPFTAPSLTGSMTANRGALYFADLVTKDVVDLDDPEFRDLLDQRFQRMLQRGYTTRNRFIDSLRVENLTVRVGDAFWLRSNEANIQLGG
;
A
#
# COMPACT_ATOMS: atom_id res chain seq x y z
N ARG A 1 -4.51 -9.66 7.00
CA ARG A 1 -3.53 -10.76 7.13
C ARG A 1 -3.08 -11.19 5.74
N VAL A 2 -1.78 -11.34 5.52
CA VAL A 2 -1.23 -11.97 4.32
C VAL A 2 -1.55 -13.46 4.37
N ARG A 3 -1.98 -14.04 3.26
CA ARG A 3 -2.32 -15.48 3.17
C ARG A 3 -1.48 -16.15 2.09
N ARG A 4 -1.22 -17.46 2.26
CA ARG A 4 -0.47 -18.28 1.30
C ARG A 4 0.87 -17.64 0.93
N MET A 5 1.72 -17.44 1.93
CA MET A 5 3.09 -17.02 1.72
C MET A 5 3.94 -18.23 1.32
N SER A 6 4.83 -18.02 0.35
CA SER A 6 5.89 -18.95 -0.01
C SER A 6 7.18 -18.16 -0.26
N GLY A 7 8.30 -18.87 -0.31
CA GLY A 7 9.63 -18.27 -0.50
C GLY A 7 10.61 -18.75 0.55
N VAL A 8 11.85 -18.33 0.40
CA VAL A 8 12.93 -18.62 1.34
C VAL A 8 13.28 -17.34 2.10
N LEU A 9 13.22 -17.42 3.42
CA LEU A 9 13.68 -16.39 4.34
C LEU A 9 14.95 -16.88 5.00
N SER A 10 16.05 -16.16 4.84
CA SER A 10 17.32 -16.40 5.52
C SER A 10 17.61 -15.23 6.44
N ALA A 11 17.95 -15.51 7.68
CA ALA A 11 18.27 -14.46 8.64
C ALA A 11 19.40 -14.95 9.55
N ASP A 12 20.32 -14.04 9.82
CA ASP A 12 21.30 -14.16 10.91
C ASP A 12 21.20 -12.88 11.72
N VAL A 13 20.66 -12.96 12.93
CA VAL A 13 20.38 -11.79 13.76
C VAL A 13 20.91 -12.03 15.16
N ARG A 14 21.84 -11.17 15.57
CA ARG A 14 22.32 -11.06 16.95
C ARG A 14 21.57 -9.93 17.65
N VAL A 15 21.05 -10.23 18.81
CA VAL A 15 20.31 -9.28 19.65
C VAL A 15 21.07 -9.11 20.95
N GLU A 16 21.42 -7.88 21.30
CA GLU A 16 22.10 -7.48 22.53
C GLU A 16 21.37 -6.30 23.19
N GLY A 17 21.69 -6.00 24.46
CA GLY A 17 21.11 -4.87 25.18
C GLY A 17 19.83 -5.23 25.96
N THR A 18 18.92 -4.28 26.08
CA THR A 18 17.66 -4.42 26.81
C THR A 18 16.46 -4.29 25.87
N TRP A 19 15.26 -4.65 26.35
CA TRP A 19 14.01 -4.44 25.58
C TRP A 19 13.74 -2.98 25.23
N GLU A 20 14.24 -2.05 26.03
CA GLU A 20 14.08 -0.61 25.82
C GLU A 20 15.15 -0.03 24.90
N ALA A 21 16.32 -0.68 24.83
CA ALA A 21 17.45 -0.25 23.99
C ALA A 21 18.10 -1.49 23.34
N PRO A 22 17.42 -2.15 22.38
CA PRO A 22 17.97 -3.31 21.70
C PRO A 22 19.08 -2.88 20.73
N ARG A 23 20.14 -3.67 20.70
CA ARG A 23 21.19 -3.57 19.68
C ARG A 23 21.13 -4.79 18.79
N LEU A 24 20.89 -4.55 17.54
CA LEU A 24 20.70 -5.58 16.52
C LEU A 24 21.89 -5.57 15.56
N ALA A 25 22.38 -6.73 15.18
CA ALA A 25 23.40 -6.89 14.14
C ALA A 25 23.07 -8.13 13.31
N GLY A 26 23.37 -8.05 11.99
CA GLY A 26 23.14 -9.18 11.10
C GLY A 26 22.36 -8.78 9.84
N PHE A 27 21.71 -9.78 9.23
CA PHE A 27 21.01 -9.55 7.97
C PHE A 27 19.71 -10.36 7.87
N LEU A 28 18.89 -9.97 6.92
CA LEU A 28 17.66 -10.61 6.52
C LEU A 28 17.60 -10.67 4.99
N ASP A 29 17.45 -11.85 4.42
CA ASP A 29 17.27 -12.09 2.99
C ASP A 29 15.93 -12.75 2.70
N ILE A 30 15.23 -12.26 1.70
CA ILE A 30 14.02 -12.88 1.14
C ILE A 30 14.30 -13.23 -0.32
N ARG A 31 14.03 -14.48 -0.72
CA ARG A 31 14.20 -14.96 -2.10
C ARG A 31 12.98 -15.72 -2.58
N GLY A 32 12.57 -15.41 -3.81
CA GLY A 32 11.46 -16.09 -4.47
C GLY A 32 10.15 -16.00 -3.69
N GLY A 33 9.98 -14.93 -2.92
CA GLY A 33 8.80 -14.74 -2.10
C GLY A 33 7.53 -14.57 -2.92
N SER A 34 6.42 -15.05 -2.41
CA SER A 34 5.08 -14.69 -2.91
C SER A 34 4.08 -14.63 -1.78
N GLY A 35 3.00 -13.89 -2.00
CA GLY A 35 1.93 -13.78 -1.00
C GLY A 35 0.71 -13.07 -1.56
N SER A 36 -0.43 -13.26 -0.92
CA SER A 36 -1.65 -12.53 -1.25
C SER A 36 -2.07 -11.60 -0.12
N VAL A 37 -2.57 -10.43 -0.48
CA VAL A 37 -3.15 -9.45 0.42
C VAL A 37 -4.65 -9.36 0.14
N PRO A 38 -5.48 -10.17 0.82
CA PRO A 38 -6.91 -10.25 0.54
C PRO A 38 -7.65 -8.92 0.70
N ALA A 39 -7.17 -8.05 1.61
CA ALA A 39 -7.75 -6.72 1.81
C ALA A 39 -7.61 -5.79 0.59
N LEU A 40 -6.67 -6.08 -0.30
CA LEU A 40 -6.46 -5.34 -1.56
C LEU A 40 -6.82 -6.18 -2.79
N GLY A 41 -7.22 -7.44 -2.61
CA GLY A 41 -7.53 -8.36 -3.70
C GLY A 41 -6.32 -8.79 -4.53
N VAL A 42 -5.09 -8.48 -4.12
CA VAL A 42 -3.88 -8.65 -4.92
C VAL A 42 -3.01 -9.81 -4.48
N ARG A 43 -2.25 -10.33 -5.44
CA ARG A 43 -1.16 -11.29 -5.20
C ARG A 43 0.14 -10.68 -5.67
N TYR A 44 1.14 -10.78 -4.83
CA TYR A 44 2.51 -10.39 -5.14
C TYR A 44 3.39 -11.61 -5.30
N SER A 45 4.34 -11.52 -6.22
CA SER A 45 5.29 -12.58 -6.55
C SER A 45 6.70 -12.02 -6.72
N SER A 46 7.67 -12.90 -6.88
CA SER A 46 9.08 -12.53 -7.05
C SER A 46 9.52 -11.52 -6.01
N ILE A 47 9.13 -11.76 -4.75
CA ILE A 47 9.57 -10.91 -3.64
C ILE A 47 11.02 -11.25 -3.34
N GLU A 48 11.89 -10.29 -3.61
CA GLU A 48 13.33 -10.34 -3.33
C GLU A 48 13.66 -9.19 -2.40
N GLY A 49 14.41 -9.45 -1.34
CA GLY A 49 14.74 -8.43 -0.36
C GLY A 49 16.03 -8.70 0.36
N HIS A 50 16.77 -7.64 0.65
CA HIS A 50 17.96 -7.64 1.49
C HIS A 50 17.90 -6.50 2.49
N ALA A 51 18.13 -6.80 3.75
CA ALA A 51 18.18 -5.82 4.82
C ALA A 51 19.25 -6.17 5.84
N ARG A 52 19.83 -5.14 6.46
CA ARG A 52 20.86 -5.28 7.49
C ARG A 52 20.41 -4.67 8.80
N PHE A 53 20.68 -5.36 9.89
CA PHE A 53 20.49 -4.85 11.24
C PHE A 53 21.75 -4.09 11.68
N LEU A 54 21.59 -2.84 12.04
CA LEU A 54 22.66 -1.95 12.46
C LEU A 54 22.24 -1.18 13.73
N GLY A 55 22.64 -1.69 14.89
CA GLY A 55 22.32 -1.07 16.17
C GLY A 55 20.82 -1.09 16.48
N ASP A 56 20.19 0.07 16.47
CA ASP A 56 18.76 0.26 16.71
C ASP A 56 17.91 0.22 15.43
N SER A 57 18.53 -0.07 14.29
CA SER A 57 17.89 0.11 13.00
C SER A 57 18.00 -1.11 12.10
N LEU A 58 16.99 -1.34 11.29
CA LEU A 58 16.99 -2.20 10.11
C LEU A 58 17.14 -1.31 8.88
N VAL A 59 18.21 -1.44 8.14
CA VAL A 59 18.43 -0.78 6.86
C VAL A 59 17.94 -1.71 5.76
N LEU A 60 16.92 -1.29 5.05
CA LEU A 60 16.40 -1.97 3.87
C LEU A 60 17.21 -1.54 2.65
N ASP A 61 18.21 -2.33 2.30
CA ASP A 61 19.07 -2.05 1.14
C ASP A 61 18.30 -2.20 -0.17
N SER A 62 17.47 -3.24 -0.24
CA SER A 62 16.56 -3.46 -1.37
C SER A 62 15.37 -4.32 -0.98
N LEU A 63 14.21 -3.99 -1.51
CA LEU A 63 13.05 -4.85 -1.60
C LEU A 63 12.45 -4.65 -2.98
N ALA A 64 12.24 -5.71 -3.71
CA ALA A 64 11.56 -5.70 -4.99
C ALA A 64 10.45 -6.76 -4.98
N LEU A 65 9.33 -6.44 -5.58
CA LEU A 65 8.23 -7.37 -5.76
C LEU A 65 7.45 -7.05 -7.02
N ARG A 66 6.77 -8.07 -7.57
CA ARG A 66 5.90 -7.94 -8.74
C ARG A 66 4.46 -8.16 -8.36
N SER A 67 3.57 -7.45 -9.03
CA SER A 67 2.13 -7.66 -8.95
C SER A 67 1.66 -8.57 -10.06
N ALA A 68 0.82 -9.55 -9.74
CA ALA A 68 0.19 -10.43 -10.72
C ALA A 68 -1.29 -10.05 -10.86
N PRO A 69 -1.88 -10.12 -12.07
CA PRO A 69 -1.36 -10.68 -13.33
C PRO A 69 -0.51 -9.72 -14.18
N ALA A 70 -0.50 -8.41 -13.86
CA ALA A 70 0.32 -7.45 -14.59
C ALA A 70 1.79 -7.55 -14.12
N ASP A 71 2.74 -7.34 -15.04
CA ASP A 71 4.18 -7.36 -14.71
C ASP A 71 4.65 -6.07 -14.00
N GLY A 72 3.76 -5.39 -13.30
CA GLY A 72 4.07 -4.22 -12.52
C GLY A 72 5.03 -4.53 -11.37
N ASN A 73 5.88 -3.59 -11.05
CA ASN A 73 6.85 -3.76 -9.98
C ASN A 73 6.81 -2.64 -8.94
N LEU A 74 7.14 -3.01 -7.72
CA LEU A 74 7.38 -2.09 -6.62
C LEU A 74 8.78 -2.35 -6.07
N ARG A 75 9.53 -1.27 -5.87
CA ARG A 75 10.82 -1.29 -5.18
C ARG A 75 10.76 -0.41 -3.94
N ALA A 76 11.38 -0.88 -2.87
CA ALA A 76 11.49 -0.14 -1.63
C ALA A 76 12.93 -0.16 -1.11
N THR A 77 13.35 0.97 -0.53
CA THR A 77 14.62 1.13 0.17
C THR A 77 14.42 2.05 1.37
N GLY A 78 15.30 2.01 2.35
CA GLY A 78 15.23 2.94 3.47
C GLY A 78 15.59 2.32 4.80
N SER A 79 14.92 2.73 5.87
CA SER A 79 15.21 2.23 7.20
C SER A 79 13.98 2.14 8.10
N VAL A 80 14.09 1.24 9.07
CA VAL A 80 13.13 1.09 10.17
C VAL A 80 13.92 1.18 11.46
N ARG A 81 13.68 2.21 12.27
CA ARG A 81 14.36 2.41 13.55
C ARG A 81 13.52 1.93 14.71
N PHE A 82 14.09 1.07 15.53
CA PHE A 82 13.46 0.47 16.70
C PHE A 82 13.74 1.30 17.96
N THR A 83 13.11 2.49 18.07
CA THR A 83 13.11 3.24 19.34
C THR A 83 12.37 2.47 20.43
N THR A 84 11.35 1.73 20.03
CA THR A 84 10.69 0.66 20.78
C THR A 84 10.35 -0.46 19.79
N LEU A 85 10.39 -1.71 20.23
CA LEU A 85 10.08 -2.85 19.35
C LEU A 85 8.62 -2.88 18.88
N THR A 86 7.72 -2.23 19.61
CA THR A 86 6.28 -2.22 19.33
C THR A 86 5.84 -1.10 18.39
N ASN A 87 6.62 -0.01 18.29
CA ASN A 87 6.28 1.13 17.45
C ASN A 87 7.52 1.72 16.77
N PRO A 88 8.12 0.99 15.81
CA PRO A 88 9.29 1.47 15.09
C PRO A 88 8.96 2.70 14.23
N LEU A 89 9.99 3.52 13.99
CA LEU A 89 9.92 4.65 13.07
C LEU A 89 10.31 4.18 11.67
N LEU A 90 9.47 4.51 10.70
CA LEU A 90 9.66 4.18 9.29
C LEU A 90 10.26 5.36 8.54
N ASP A 91 11.17 5.10 7.62
CA ASP A 91 11.62 6.01 6.56
C ASP A 91 11.92 5.17 5.31
N LEU A 92 10.89 4.92 4.52
CA LEU A 92 10.96 4.08 3.33
C LEU A 92 10.66 4.88 2.08
N ARG A 93 11.47 4.69 1.04
CA ARG A 93 11.24 5.20 -0.31
C ARG A 93 10.68 4.09 -1.16
N LEU A 94 9.59 4.38 -1.84
CA LEU A 94 8.85 3.45 -2.67
C LEU A 94 8.86 3.96 -4.10
N VAL A 95 9.17 3.08 -5.05
CA VAL A 95 9.08 3.36 -6.50
C VAL A 95 8.22 2.29 -7.12
N ALA A 96 7.09 2.69 -7.67
CA ALA A 96 6.16 1.82 -8.37
C ALA A 96 6.20 2.08 -9.88
N THR A 97 6.07 1.02 -10.67
CA THR A 97 5.94 1.07 -12.12
C THR A 97 4.86 0.08 -12.53
N ASP A 98 3.75 0.58 -13.06
CA ASP A 98 2.56 -0.20 -13.46
C ASP A 98 2.09 -1.22 -12.41
N PHE A 99 2.30 -0.86 -11.14
CA PHE A 99 2.09 -1.75 -10.02
C PHE A 99 0.62 -1.84 -9.66
N LEU A 100 0.05 -3.06 -9.70
CA LEU A 100 -1.32 -3.31 -9.29
C LEU A 100 -1.43 -3.17 -7.76
N ALA A 101 -1.90 -2.01 -7.33
CA ALA A 101 -2.03 -1.67 -5.92
C ALA A 101 -3.32 -2.23 -5.29
N SER A 102 -4.37 -2.36 -6.10
CA SER A 102 -5.66 -2.92 -5.68
C SER A 102 -6.33 -3.66 -6.83
N ASP A 103 -6.98 -4.80 -6.54
CA ASP A 103 -7.87 -5.54 -7.44
C ASP A 103 -9.14 -5.98 -6.70
N MET A 104 -9.79 -5.02 -6.08
CA MET A 104 -11.11 -5.22 -5.48
C MET A 104 -12.16 -4.95 -6.55
N ARG A 105 -12.58 -5.99 -7.29
CA ARG A 105 -13.41 -5.91 -8.50
C ARG A 105 -14.71 -5.15 -8.35
N ASP A 106 -15.31 -5.20 -7.16
CA ASP A 106 -16.59 -4.52 -6.88
C ASP A 106 -16.40 -3.12 -6.29
N PHE A 107 -15.15 -2.64 -6.21
CA PHE A 107 -14.87 -1.34 -5.63
C PHE A 107 -13.74 -0.58 -6.35
N LEU A 108 -12.52 -1.09 -6.32
CA LEU A 108 -11.35 -0.37 -6.85
C LEU A 108 -10.35 -1.35 -7.46
N THR A 109 -10.16 -1.25 -8.76
CA THR A 109 -8.98 -1.79 -9.43
C THR A 109 -8.04 -0.63 -9.75
N LEU A 110 -6.75 -0.74 -9.44
CA LEU A 110 -5.82 0.37 -9.54
C LEU A 110 -4.40 -0.07 -9.84
N ASP A 111 -3.88 0.32 -11.01
CA ASP A 111 -2.48 0.26 -11.37
C ASP A 111 -1.83 1.62 -11.18
N VAL A 112 -0.69 1.66 -10.49
CA VAL A 112 -0.01 2.91 -10.15
C VAL A 112 1.44 2.92 -10.58
N SER A 113 1.91 4.10 -11.00
CA SER A 113 3.33 4.42 -11.15
C SER A 113 3.65 5.67 -10.34
N GLY A 114 4.84 5.72 -9.72
CA GLY A 114 5.21 6.91 -8.99
C GLY A 114 6.33 6.70 -7.98
N ARG A 115 6.64 7.77 -7.27
CA ARG A 115 7.62 7.79 -6.19
C ARG A 115 6.97 8.31 -4.94
N MET A 116 7.04 7.52 -3.89
CA MET A 116 6.40 7.82 -2.62
C MET A 116 7.40 7.64 -1.49
N ARG A 117 7.15 8.28 -0.38
CA ARG A 117 7.89 8.10 0.87
C ARG A 117 6.91 7.79 1.99
N LEU A 118 7.20 6.73 2.72
CA LEU A 118 6.46 6.32 3.90
C LEU A 118 7.30 6.62 5.13
N THR A 119 6.83 7.51 5.98
CA THR A 119 7.58 7.98 7.16
C THR A 119 6.73 7.96 8.41
N GLY A 120 7.39 8.06 9.57
CA GLY A 120 6.71 8.18 10.86
C GLY A 120 6.55 6.86 11.61
N PRO A 121 5.88 6.87 12.75
CA PRO A 121 5.70 5.68 13.58
C PRO A 121 4.80 4.66 12.89
N PHE A 122 5.09 3.37 13.11
CA PHE A 122 4.33 2.27 12.52
C PHE A 122 2.82 2.33 12.84
N THR A 123 2.46 2.91 13.96
CA THR A 123 1.06 3.08 14.40
C THR A 123 0.34 4.28 13.77
N ALA A 124 1.08 5.18 13.11
CA ALA A 124 0.53 6.36 12.43
C ALA A 124 1.49 6.81 11.31
N PRO A 125 1.72 5.96 10.28
CA PRO A 125 2.62 6.29 9.19
C PRO A 125 2.01 7.35 8.28
N SER A 126 2.86 8.17 7.66
CA SER A 126 2.51 9.18 6.67
C SER A 126 3.06 8.81 5.30
N LEU A 127 2.22 8.85 4.27
CA LEU A 127 2.57 8.63 2.87
C LEU A 127 2.56 9.97 2.14
N THR A 128 3.70 10.30 1.54
CA THR A 128 3.90 11.52 0.76
C THR A 128 4.45 11.20 -0.63
N GLY A 129 4.42 12.17 -1.56
CA GLY A 129 5.06 12.03 -2.86
C GLY A 129 4.15 12.27 -4.06
N SER A 130 4.41 11.56 -5.15
CA SER A 130 3.59 11.65 -6.36
C SER A 130 3.35 10.29 -6.98
N MET A 131 2.13 10.07 -7.46
CA MET A 131 1.75 8.88 -8.18
C MET A 131 0.82 9.21 -9.34
N THR A 132 0.84 8.36 -10.34
CA THR A 132 -0.12 8.34 -11.45
C THR A 132 -0.93 7.07 -11.36
N ALA A 133 -2.24 7.18 -11.36
CA ALA A 133 -3.16 6.07 -11.56
C ALA A 133 -3.21 5.76 -13.07
N ASN A 134 -2.36 4.84 -13.55
CA ASN A 134 -2.19 4.57 -14.98
C ASN A 134 -3.44 3.95 -15.59
N ARG A 135 -4.00 2.98 -14.88
CA ARG A 135 -5.25 2.29 -15.20
C ARG A 135 -6.02 2.02 -13.93
N GLY A 136 -7.33 2.06 -14.05
CA GLY A 136 -8.15 1.72 -12.91
C GLY A 136 -9.63 1.81 -13.19
N ALA A 137 -10.40 1.28 -12.26
CA ALA A 137 -11.83 1.44 -12.23
C ALA A 137 -12.29 1.59 -10.78
N LEU A 138 -12.96 2.68 -10.51
CA LEU A 138 -13.67 2.89 -9.25
C LEU A 138 -15.15 2.57 -9.49
N TYR A 139 -15.65 1.58 -8.77
CA TYR A 139 -17.06 1.19 -8.82
C TYR A 139 -17.82 1.89 -7.71
N PHE A 140 -18.81 2.65 -8.09
CA PHE A 140 -19.73 3.27 -7.15
C PHE A 140 -21.13 2.71 -7.40
N ALA A 141 -21.69 2.07 -6.40
CA ALA A 141 -23.05 1.58 -6.47
C ALA A 141 -24.01 2.78 -6.36
N ASP A 142 -24.89 2.90 -7.36
CA ASP A 142 -26.08 3.76 -7.41
C ASP A 142 -25.99 5.08 -6.64
N LEU A 143 -25.40 6.07 -7.29
CA LEU A 143 -25.69 7.46 -7.02
C LEU A 143 -26.97 7.85 -7.77
N VAL A 144 -28.05 7.08 -7.55
CA VAL A 144 -29.34 7.42 -8.14
C VAL A 144 -30.11 8.33 -7.21
N THR A 145 -29.76 9.57 -7.27
CA THR A 145 -30.72 10.68 -7.33
C THR A 145 -30.28 11.54 -8.49
N LYS A 146 -31.20 11.86 -9.35
CA LYS A 146 -31.08 12.42 -10.70
C LYS A 146 -30.41 13.80 -10.84
N ASP A 147 -29.37 14.09 -10.07
CA ASP A 147 -28.66 15.35 -10.17
C ASP A 147 -27.26 15.13 -10.71
N VAL A 148 -26.85 16.00 -11.61
CA VAL A 148 -25.50 16.04 -12.18
C VAL A 148 -24.49 16.07 -11.05
N VAL A 149 -23.68 15.03 -10.96
CA VAL A 149 -22.66 14.91 -9.91
C VAL A 149 -21.52 15.84 -10.28
N ASP A 150 -21.38 16.91 -9.53
CA ASP A 150 -20.19 17.76 -9.58
C ASP A 150 -19.06 17.06 -8.80
N LEU A 151 -17.97 16.73 -9.48
CA LEU A 151 -16.81 16.03 -8.89
C LEU A 151 -16.07 16.90 -7.86
N ASP A 152 -16.28 18.19 -7.86
CA ASP A 152 -15.74 19.15 -6.89
C ASP A 152 -16.65 19.36 -5.68
N ASP A 153 -17.83 18.73 -5.66
CA ASP A 153 -18.78 18.85 -4.56
C ASP A 153 -18.22 18.21 -3.26
N PRO A 154 -18.18 18.96 -2.16
CA PRO A 154 -17.79 18.42 -0.86
C PRO A 154 -18.66 17.24 -0.41
N GLU A 155 -19.95 17.21 -0.73
CA GLU A 155 -20.85 16.10 -0.40
C GLU A 155 -20.48 14.79 -1.12
N PHE A 156 -19.91 14.88 -2.32
CA PHE A 156 -19.39 13.71 -3.04
C PHE A 156 -18.18 13.09 -2.33
N ARG A 157 -17.30 13.91 -1.78
CA ARG A 157 -16.16 13.45 -0.96
C ARG A 157 -16.63 12.76 0.31
N ASP A 158 -17.60 13.34 0.99
CA ASP A 158 -18.18 12.77 2.21
C ASP A 158 -18.92 11.44 1.94
N LEU A 159 -19.59 11.31 0.80
CA LEU A 159 -20.22 10.07 0.36
C LEU A 159 -19.20 8.97 0.03
N LEU A 160 -18.09 9.32 -0.60
CA LEU A 160 -16.99 8.38 -0.84
C LEU A 160 -16.39 7.91 0.49
N ASP A 161 -16.14 8.81 1.43
CA ASP A 161 -15.60 8.47 2.75
C ASP A 161 -16.58 7.59 3.56
N GLN A 162 -17.85 7.91 3.60
CA GLN A 162 -18.86 7.11 4.31
C GLN A 162 -19.06 5.72 3.68
N ARG A 163 -18.94 5.60 2.35
CA ARG A 163 -19.04 4.30 1.66
C ARG A 163 -17.78 3.48 1.83
N PHE A 164 -16.63 4.11 1.77
CA PHE A 164 -15.36 3.49 2.08
C PHE A 164 -15.38 2.89 3.49
N GLN A 165 -15.85 3.66 4.48
CA GLN A 165 -16.03 3.19 5.85
C GLN A 165 -17.05 2.05 5.97
N ARG A 166 -18.19 2.13 5.29
CA ARG A 166 -19.21 1.07 5.31
C ARG A 166 -18.73 -0.24 4.64
N MET A 167 -17.90 -0.14 3.63
CA MET A 167 -17.34 -1.28 2.93
C MET A 167 -16.25 -1.96 3.75
N LEU A 168 -15.42 -1.19 4.43
CA LEU A 168 -14.48 -1.70 5.44
C LEU A 168 -15.22 -2.46 6.55
N GLN A 169 -16.47 -2.08 6.86
CA GLN A 169 -17.31 -2.74 7.86
C GLN A 169 -18.04 -4.00 7.34
N ARG A 170 -18.36 -4.09 6.06
CA ARG A 170 -19.25 -5.17 5.52
C ARG A 170 -18.57 -6.46 5.10
N GLY A 171 -17.28 -6.50 4.83
CA GLY A 171 -16.74 -7.71 4.24
C GLY A 171 -15.29 -8.04 4.52
N TYR A 172 -14.51 -7.09 4.91
CA TYR A 172 -13.08 -7.30 5.08
C TYR A 172 -12.67 -7.00 6.52
N THR A 173 -13.26 -7.70 7.46
CA THR A 173 -12.93 -7.67 8.90
C THR A 173 -11.55 -8.27 9.20
N THR A 174 -10.54 -7.81 8.52
CA THR A 174 -9.19 -7.82 9.06
C THR A 174 -8.80 -6.35 9.22
N ARG A 175 -9.15 -5.76 10.37
CA ARG A 175 -8.55 -4.50 10.81
C ARG A 175 -7.04 -4.65 10.70
N ASN A 176 -6.48 -4.09 9.66
CA ASN A 176 -5.03 -3.95 9.53
C ASN A 176 -4.70 -2.59 10.12
N ARG A 177 -4.28 -2.57 11.38
CA ARG A 177 -3.94 -1.34 12.11
C ARG A 177 -3.02 -0.42 11.31
N PHE A 178 -2.16 -0.97 10.49
CA PHE A 178 -1.25 -0.21 9.65
C PHE A 178 -1.99 0.54 8.54
N ILE A 179 -2.88 -0.13 7.79
CA ILE A 179 -3.67 0.50 6.71
C ILE A 179 -4.65 1.50 7.29
N ASP A 180 -5.32 1.15 8.40
CA ASP A 180 -6.32 1.98 9.06
C ASP A 180 -5.73 3.26 9.67
N SER A 181 -4.44 3.27 9.98
CA SER A 181 -3.72 4.41 10.57
C SER A 181 -2.86 5.18 9.58
N LEU A 182 -2.82 4.74 8.30
CA LEU A 182 -2.05 5.39 7.24
C LEU A 182 -2.62 6.79 6.96
N ARG A 183 -1.79 7.81 7.13
CA ARG A 183 -2.09 9.17 6.75
C ARG A 183 -1.57 9.44 5.35
N VAL A 184 -2.38 10.08 4.54
CA VAL A 184 -1.97 10.56 3.21
C VAL A 184 -1.78 12.06 3.32
N GLU A 185 -0.55 12.52 3.20
CA GLU A 185 -0.18 13.93 3.35
C GLU A 185 0.66 14.36 2.14
N ASN A 186 0.29 15.47 1.50
CA ASN A 186 1.03 15.99 0.33
C ASN A 186 1.31 14.93 -0.76
N LEU A 187 0.34 14.05 -1.02
CA LEU A 187 0.39 13.09 -2.10
C LEU A 187 -0.27 13.69 -3.34
N THR A 188 0.51 13.96 -4.37
CA THR A 188 -0.02 14.35 -5.67
C THR A 188 -0.45 13.11 -6.43
N VAL A 189 -1.73 13.01 -6.76
CA VAL A 189 -2.28 11.94 -7.59
C VAL A 189 -2.67 12.51 -8.94
N ARG A 190 -2.11 11.92 -10.02
CA ARG A 190 -2.55 12.19 -11.39
C ARG A 190 -3.37 11.01 -11.88
N VAL A 191 -4.42 11.28 -12.62
CA VAL A 191 -5.25 10.26 -13.25
C VAL A 191 -4.77 10.12 -14.69
N GLY A 192 -4.42 8.92 -15.10
CA GLY A 192 -4.06 8.60 -16.48
C GLY A 192 -5.30 8.35 -17.35
N ASP A 193 -5.08 8.19 -18.65
CA ASP A 193 -6.14 8.10 -19.67
C ASP A 193 -7.02 6.83 -19.59
N ALA A 194 -6.62 5.85 -18.79
CA ALA A 194 -7.32 4.56 -18.68
C ALA A 194 -7.98 4.36 -17.31
N PHE A 195 -8.47 5.44 -16.70
CA PHE A 195 -9.19 5.36 -15.43
C PHE A 195 -10.69 5.54 -15.66
N TRP A 196 -11.48 4.67 -15.03
CA TRP A 196 -12.93 4.61 -15.22
C TRP A 196 -13.67 4.78 -13.90
N LEU A 197 -14.70 5.60 -13.93
CA LEU A 197 -15.77 5.58 -12.93
C LEU A 197 -16.90 4.70 -13.47
N ARG A 198 -17.28 3.68 -12.72
CA ARG A 198 -18.27 2.70 -13.13
C ARG A 198 -19.41 2.59 -12.13
N SER A 199 -20.64 2.58 -12.64
CA SER A 199 -21.83 2.21 -11.90
C SER A 199 -22.68 1.24 -12.75
N ASN A 200 -23.81 0.79 -12.21
CA ASN A 200 -24.75 -0.03 -12.99
C ASN A 200 -25.34 0.75 -14.18
N GLU A 201 -25.35 2.08 -14.14
CA GLU A 201 -26.01 2.95 -15.11
C GLU A 201 -25.03 3.76 -15.99
N ALA A 202 -23.77 3.94 -15.55
CA ALA A 202 -22.81 4.78 -16.24
C ALA A 202 -21.39 4.24 -16.21
N ASN A 203 -20.67 4.44 -17.32
CA ASN A 203 -19.23 4.24 -17.42
C ASN A 203 -18.60 5.53 -17.93
N ILE A 204 -17.88 6.22 -17.06
CA ILE A 204 -17.24 7.49 -17.35
C ILE A 204 -15.74 7.31 -17.34
N GLN A 205 -15.09 7.59 -18.47
CA GLN A 205 -13.64 7.60 -18.55
C GLN A 205 -13.14 8.97 -18.06
N LEU A 206 -12.22 8.92 -17.12
CA LEU A 206 -11.49 10.12 -16.70
C LEU A 206 -10.20 10.18 -17.52
N GLY A 207 -9.95 11.34 -18.14
CA GLY A 207 -8.71 11.64 -18.82
C GLY A 207 -8.13 12.92 -18.23
N GLY A 208 -6.82 12.94 -18.02
CA GLY A 208 -6.08 14.10 -17.57
C GLY A 208 -5.24 14.71 -18.67
#